data_0bfb4d3879b96038785b125bf6c9b3b8
#
_entry.id   0bfb4d3879b96038785b125bf6c9b3b8
#
_cell.length_a   1.000
_cell.length_b   1.000
_cell.length_c   1.000
_cell.angle_alpha   90.00
_cell.angle_beta   90.00
_cell.angle_gamma   90.00
#
_symmetry.space_group_name_H-M   'P 1'
#
loop_
_entity.id
_entity.type
_entity.pdbx_description
1 polymer ?
#
loop_
_entity_poly.entity_id
_entity_poly.type
_entity_poly.pdbx_seq_one_letter_code
_entity_poly.pdbx_strand_id
1 'polypeptide(L)'
;LETTDKTGAGHPLPAQHLQNAVSTAGAGAHSEIVVASYNVHKCVGLDRRFDPQRTMAVISEIGADVIALQEADQRFGDRAGLLDLEAVERETGLVPVPLAGRRKSHGWHGNVVLFRKGSVSSARQLVLPGAEPRGAVIVDLELDAGPLRVIAAHFGLLRHSRKLQAGTLLTAAELHSDKPTVLVGDLNEWRLGKRSSLRSLEPAFGPMHAIVPSFPSRFPVLALDRVMARPHNLLTEIEAHDTALARVASDHLPIRAVIRLNARRNGLAAAA
;
A
#
# COMPACT_ATOMS: atom_id res chain seq x y z
N LEU A 1 -69.73 12.91 44.05
CA LEU A 1 -69.63 14.25 44.62
C LEU A 1 -68.30 14.82 44.14
N GLU A 2 -68.36 15.62 43.12
CA GLU A 2 -68.20 17.11 43.16
C GLU A 2 -66.79 17.52 43.48
N THR A 3 -66.14 18.35 42.84
CA THR A 3 -66.32 19.37 41.83
C THR A 3 -65.03 20.20 41.75
N THR A 4 -64.79 20.71 40.56
CA THR A 4 -64.27 22.07 40.17
C THR A 4 -62.77 22.32 40.37
N ASP A 5 -62.10 22.52 39.28
CA ASP A 5 -61.94 23.68 38.37
C ASP A 5 -61.00 24.76 38.91
N LYS A 6 -59.96 25.04 38.13
CA LYS A 6 -59.53 26.34 37.60
C LYS A 6 -58.07 26.42 37.20
N THR A 7 -57.86 26.44 35.89
CA THR A 7 -57.12 27.41 35.10
C THR A 7 -55.99 28.21 35.78
N GLY A 8 -54.79 28.09 35.17
CA GLY A 8 -53.68 29.01 35.39
C GLY A 8 -52.69 28.91 34.22
N ALA A 9 -52.92 29.72 33.20
CA ALA A 9 -52.01 29.84 32.09
C ALA A 9 -50.73 30.58 32.52
N GLY A 10 -49.59 29.91 32.32
CA GLY A 10 -48.26 30.49 32.46
C GLY A 10 -47.49 30.36 31.16
N HIS A 11 -47.24 31.49 30.47
CA HIS A 11 -46.42 31.60 29.29
C HIS A 11 -44.99 31.10 29.57
N PRO A 12 -44.37 30.28 28.70
CA PRO A 12 -42.95 30.05 28.73
C PRO A 12 -42.19 31.17 28.02
N LEU A 13 -41.21 31.75 28.70
CA LEU A 13 -40.19 32.62 28.15
C LEU A 13 -39.31 31.91 27.12
N PRO A 14 -38.79 32.57 26.10
CA PRO A 14 -37.97 31.92 25.05
C PRO A 14 -36.56 31.63 25.60
N ALA A 15 -36.15 30.39 25.52
CA ALA A 15 -34.80 29.92 25.75
C ALA A 15 -33.85 30.50 24.68
N GLN A 16 -32.98 31.40 25.09
CA GLN A 16 -31.88 31.89 24.25
C GLN A 16 -30.89 30.73 24.06
N HIS A 17 -30.82 30.21 22.85
CA HIS A 17 -29.75 29.34 22.40
C HIS A 17 -28.44 30.13 22.34
N LEU A 18 -27.62 29.98 23.34
CA LEU A 18 -26.18 30.25 23.27
C LEU A 18 -25.55 29.19 22.37
N GLN A 19 -25.41 29.52 21.09
CA GLN A 19 -24.55 28.78 20.17
C GLN A 19 -23.11 29.10 20.55
N ASN A 20 -22.52 28.22 21.37
CA ASN A 20 -21.06 28.17 21.52
C ASN A 20 -20.50 27.60 20.20
N ALA A 21 -20.11 28.50 19.31
CA ALA A 21 -19.25 28.20 18.18
C ALA A 21 -17.87 27.84 18.75
N VAL A 22 -17.64 26.59 19.03
CA VAL A 22 -16.28 26.08 19.22
C VAL A 22 -15.63 26.10 17.84
N SER A 23 -14.82 27.13 17.63
CA SER A 23 -13.91 27.24 16.51
C SER A 23 -12.91 26.07 16.61
N THR A 24 -13.15 25.00 15.88
CA THR A 24 -12.14 23.98 15.63
C THR A 24 -11.10 24.56 14.70
N ALA A 25 -10.06 25.15 15.28
CA ALA A 25 -8.88 25.56 14.55
C ALA A 25 -8.28 24.34 13.86
N GLY A 26 -8.34 24.35 12.51
CA GLY A 26 -7.37 23.77 11.60
C GLY A 26 -6.93 22.33 11.84
N ALA A 27 -7.81 21.35 11.80
CA ALA A 27 -7.42 20.00 11.42
C ALA A 27 -7.01 20.07 9.94
N GLY A 28 -5.72 19.95 9.64
CA GLY A 28 -5.22 19.91 8.26
C GLY A 28 -6.01 18.85 7.48
N ALA A 29 -6.48 19.19 6.29
CA ALA A 29 -7.21 18.27 5.45
C ALA A 29 -6.31 17.05 5.19
N HIS A 30 -6.72 15.88 5.68
CA HIS A 30 -6.09 14.60 5.38
C HIS A 30 -6.71 14.03 4.11
N SER A 31 -5.87 13.49 3.23
CA SER A 31 -6.33 12.76 2.06
C SER A 31 -6.00 11.28 2.25
N GLU A 32 -6.98 10.44 2.02
CA GLU A 32 -6.78 8.98 2.06
C GLU A 32 -6.50 8.45 0.66
N ILE A 33 -5.56 7.53 0.58
CA ILE A 33 -5.24 6.79 -0.64
C ILE A 33 -5.21 5.30 -0.35
N VAL A 34 -5.45 4.52 -1.38
CA VAL A 34 -5.35 3.06 -1.33
C VAL A 34 -4.00 2.63 -1.87
N VAL A 35 -3.20 1.96 -1.04
CA VAL A 35 -1.95 1.32 -1.43
C VAL A 35 -2.12 -0.18 -1.39
N ALA A 36 -1.65 -0.89 -2.43
CA ALA A 36 -1.77 -2.34 -2.50
C ALA A 36 -0.45 -3.03 -2.82
N SER A 37 -0.38 -4.31 -2.45
CA SER A 37 0.67 -5.25 -2.82
C SER A 37 0.05 -6.51 -3.41
N TYR A 38 0.58 -7.00 -4.53
CA TYR A 38 0.08 -8.20 -5.17
C TYR A 38 1.21 -9.02 -5.81
N ASN A 39 1.52 -10.18 -5.25
CA ASN A 39 2.35 -11.16 -5.94
C ASN A 39 1.48 -11.85 -7.02
N VAL A 40 1.77 -11.55 -8.29
CA VAL A 40 0.96 -12.01 -9.43
C VAL A 40 1.34 -13.41 -9.92
N HIS A 41 2.29 -14.07 -9.27
CA HIS A 41 2.74 -15.43 -9.61
C HIS A 41 2.96 -15.63 -11.12
N LYS A 42 3.63 -14.68 -11.75
CA LYS A 42 3.91 -14.68 -13.20
C LYS A 42 2.65 -14.76 -14.07
N CYS A 43 1.54 -14.22 -13.57
CA CYS A 43 0.21 -14.31 -14.21
C CYS A 43 -0.27 -15.75 -14.44
N VAL A 44 0.19 -16.69 -13.61
CA VAL A 44 -0.23 -18.10 -13.65
C VAL A 44 -1.15 -18.37 -12.48
N GLY A 45 -2.40 -18.70 -12.78
CA GLY A 45 -3.39 -18.99 -11.75
C GLY A 45 -3.25 -20.37 -11.12
N LEU A 46 -4.11 -20.67 -10.15
CA LEU A 46 -4.17 -21.99 -9.49
C LEU A 46 -4.55 -23.12 -10.47
N ASP A 47 -5.18 -22.79 -11.58
CA ASP A 47 -5.46 -23.68 -12.70
C ASP A 47 -4.26 -23.93 -13.62
N ARG A 48 -3.08 -23.38 -13.25
CA ARG A 48 -1.82 -23.45 -14.01
C ARG A 48 -1.87 -22.82 -15.40
N ARG A 49 -2.87 -21.95 -15.67
CA ARG A 49 -2.97 -21.24 -16.92
C ARG A 49 -2.30 -19.87 -16.80
N PHE A 50 -1.50 -19.53 -17.76
CA PHE A 50 -0.97 -18.19 -17.94
C PHE A 50 -2.10 -17.29 -18.48
N ASP A 51 -2.50 -16.30 -17.70
CA ASP A 51 -3.62 -15.42 -18.03
C ASP A 51 -3.40 -14.01 -17.45
N PRO A 52 -2.65 -13.16 -18.19
CA PRO A 52 -2.42 -11.77 -17.77
C PRO A 52 -3.70 -10.93 -17.70
N GLN A 53 -4.71 -11.25 -18.51
CA GLN A 53 -5.99 -10.54 -18.50
C GLN A 53 -6.72 -10.75 -17.18
N ARG A 54 -6.70 -11.97 -16.65
CA ARG A 54 -7.23 -12.29 -15.35
C ARG A 54 -6.50 -11.53 -14.22
N THR A 55 -5.18 -11.45 -14.30
CA THR A 55 -4.38 -10.66 -13.35
C THR A 55 -4.74 -9.18 -13.41
N MET A 56 -4.91 -8.63 -14.62
CA MET A 56 -5.33 -7.25 -14.82
C MET A 56 -6.72 -6.98 -14.25
N ALA A 57 -7.66 -7.89 -14.42
CA ALA A 57 -8.99 -7.77 -13.84
C ALA A 57 -8.95 -7.69 -12.31
N VAL A 58 -8.08 -8.48 -11.64
CA VAL A 58 -7.86 -8.37 -10.18
C VAL A 58 -7.26 -7.00 -9.82
N ILE A 59 -6.28 -6.50 -10.58
CA ILE A 59 -5.69 -5.17 -10.36
C ILE A 59 -6.78 -4.09 -10.45
N SER A 60 -7.69 -4.21 -11.40
CA SER A 60 -8.83 -3.30 -11.54
C SER A 60 -9.79 -3.38 -10.34
N GLU A 61 -10.13 -4.61 -9.88
CA GLU A 61 -10.99 -4.81 -8.69
C GLU A 61 -10.42 -4.16 -7.42
N ILE A 62 -9.10 -4.21 -7.22
CA ILE A 62 -8.44 -3.63 -6.03
C ILE A 62 -8.68 -2.13 -5.93
N GLY A 63 -8.73 -1.41 -7.05
CA GLY A 63 -8.98 0.02 -7.09
C GLY A 63 -7.92 0.86 -6.38
N ALA A 64 -6.66 0.42 -6.38
CA ALA A 64 -5.56 1.09 -5.69
C ALA A 64 -5.16 2.41 -6.38
N ASP A 65 -4.68 3.38 -5.58
CA ASP A 65 -4.00 4.59 -6.08
C ASP A 65 -2.52 4.33 -6.35
N VAL A 66 -1.93 3.41 -5.57
CA VAL A 66 -0.57 2.90 -5.77
C VAL A 66 -0.57 1.39 -5.55
N ILE A 67 0.00 0.63 -6.47
CA ILE A 67 0.12 -0.82 -6.33
C ILE A 67 1.55 -1.28 -6.63
N ALA A 68 2.08 -2.15 -5.79
CA ALA A 68 3.32 -2.85 -6.01
C ALA A 68 3.03 -4.30 -6.41
N LEU A 69 3.47 -4.69 -7.58
CA LEU A 69 3.37 -6.06 -8.08
C LEU A 69 4.69 -6.80 -7.84
N GLN A 70 4.63 -8.08 -7.52
CA GLN A 70 5.78 -8.98 -7.45
C GLN A 70 5.60 -10.10 -8.48
N GLU A 71 6.70 -10.66 -8.93
CA GLU A 71 6.74 -11.69 -9.98
C GLU A 71 6.08 -11.29 -11.31
N ALA A 72 6.06 -10.00 -11.64
CA ALA A 72 5.43 -9.46 -12.86
C ALA A 72 6.33 -9.53 -14.11
N ASP A 73 7.40 -10.32 -14.06
CA ASP A 73 8.33 -10.54 -15.17
C ASP A 73 8.68 -12.02 -15.37
N GLN A 74 9.25 -12.33 -16.51
CA GLN A 74 9.91 -13.62 -16.72
C GLN A 74 11.16 -13.71 -15.82
N ARG A 75 11.28 -14.80 -15.05
CA ARG A 75 12.35 -14.97 -14.07
C ARG A 75 13.75 -14.99 -14.68
N PHE A 76 13.88 -15.43 -15.92
CA PHE A 76 15.15 -15.65 -16.61
C PHE A 76 15.21 -14.87 -17.93
N GLY A 77 16.39 -14.79 -18.52
CA GLY A 77 16.62 -14.11 -19.80
C GLY A 77 16.49 -12.59 -19.69
N ASP A 78 15.78 -11.98 -20.61
CA ASP A 78 15.56 -10.54 -20.70
C ASP A 78 14.64 -9.99 -19.60
N ARG A 79 14.05 -10.86 -18.77
CA ARG A 79 13.07 -10.53 -17.74
C ARG A 79 11.92 -9.69 -18.30
N ALA A 80 11.41 -10.13 -19.47
CA ALA A 80 10.30 -9.45 -20.11
C ALA A 80 9.10 -9.35 -19.16
N GLY A 81 8.45 -8.20 -19.19
CA GLY A 81 7.19 -7.97 -18.47
C GLY A 81 6.08 -8.88 -19.01
N LEU A 82 5.15 -9.23 -18.14
CA LEU A 82 4.10 -10.20 -18.43
C LEU A 82 2.73 -9.55 -18.63
N LEU A 83 2.59 -8.27 -18.28
CA LEU A 83 1.35 -7.52 -18.36
C LEU A 83 1.35 -6.59 -19.58
N ASP A 84 0.19 -6.34 -20.13
CA ASP A 84 -0.04 -5.23 -21.04
C ASP A 84 -0.25 -3.95 -20.22
N LEU A 85 0.83 -3.18 -20.00
CA LEU A 85 0.78 -1.97 -19.19
C LEU A 85 -0.06 -0.86 -19.82
N GLU A 86 -0.17 -0.82 -21.17
CA GLU A 86 -1.03 0.14 -21.86
C GLU A 86 -2.51 -0.18 -21.59
N ALA A 87 -2.85 -1.47 -21.58
CA ALA A 87 -4.20 -1.90 -21.18
C ALA A 87 -4.48 -1.61 -19.72
N VAL A 88 -3.52 -1.85 -18.81
CA VAL A 88 -3.65 -1.51 -17.38
C VAL A 88 -3.90 -0.02 -17.20
N GLU A 89 -3.12 0.84 -17.88
CA GLU A 89 -3.31 2.30 -17.82
C GLU A 89 -4.68 2.72 -18.31
N ARG A 90 -5.07 2.21 -19.48
CA ARG A 90 -6.38 2.53 -20.10
C ARG A 90 -7.55 2.15 -19.21
N GLU A 91 -7.48 1.00 -18.53
CA GLU A 91 -8.59 0.47 -17.73
C GLU A 91 -8.63 1.00 -16.29
N THR A 92 -7.47 1.32 -15.72
CA THR A 92 -7.35 1.66 -14.30
C THR A 92 -6.82 3.07 -14.04
N GLY A 93 -6.20 3.71 -15.05
CA GLY A 93 -5.47 4.96 -14.89
C GLY A 93 -4.13 4.80 -14.15
N LEU A 94 -3.69 3.56 -13.87
CA LEU A 94 -2.41 3.28 -13.24
C LEU A 94 -1.30 3.29 -14.29
N VAL A 95 -0.27 4.09 -14.06
CA VAL A 95 0.92 4.19 -14.92
C VAL A 95 2.14 3.59 -14.22
N PRO A 96 3.05 2.92 -14.94
CA PRO A 96 4.25 2.38 -14.34
C PRO A 96 5.25 3.47 -13.96
N VAL A 97 5.91 3.26 -12.81
CA VAL A 97 7.08 4.06 -12.46
C VAL A 97 8.20 3.78 -13.47
N PRO A 98 8.74 4.81 -14.13
CA PRO A 98 9.82 4.62 -15.08
C PRO A 98 11.09 4.22 -14.34
N LEU A 99 11.67 3.09 -14.70
CA LEU A 99 12.93 2.59 -14.13
C LEU A 99 13.99 2.44 -15.23
N ALA A 100 15.24 2.81 -14.90
CA ALA A 100 16.36 2.47 -15.75
C ALA A 100 16.54 0.95 -15.79
N GLY A 101 16.69 0.34 -16.96
CA GLY A 101 16.82 -1.10 -17.00
C GLY A 101 16.71 -1.72 -18.38
N ARG A 102 16.43 -3.01 -18.43
CA ARG A 102 16.29 -3.77 -19.65
C ARG A 102 15.03 -3.34 -20.41
N ARG A 103 15.16 -3.10 -21.70
CA ARG A 103 14.07 -2.59 -22.56
C ARG A 103 12.73 -3.33 -22.47
N LYS A 104 12.77 -4.61 -22.13
CA LYS A 104 11.58 -5.48 -22.07
C LYS A 104 11.01 -5.66 -20.67
N SER A 105 11.72 -5.22 -19.62
CA SER A 105 11.26 -5.36 -18.24
C SER A 105 10.33 -4.22 -17.84
N HIS A 106 9.24 -4.54 -17.15
CA HIS A 106 8.32 -3.55 -16.59
C HIS A 106 8.85 -2.92 -15.29
N GLY A 107 9.84 -3.55 -14.63
CA GLY A 107 10.29 -3.13 -13.32
C GLY A 107 11.67 -3.69 -12.97
N TRP A 108 11.86 -4.03 -11.69
CA TRP A 108 13.15 -4.50 -11.17
C TRP A 108 13.00 -5.82 -10.41
N HIS A 109 13.65 -6.89 -10.90
CA HIS A 109 13.56 -8.24 -10.32
C HIS A 109 12.11 -8.71 -10.08
N GLY A 110 11.20 -8.40 -11.02
CA GLY A 110 9.79 -8.73 -10.93
C GLY A 110 8.94 -7.77 -10.10
N ASN A 111 9.56 -6.79 -9.43
CA ASN A 111 8.83 -5.73 -8.74
C ASN A 111 8.46 -4.64 -9.74
N VAL A 112 7.18 -4.32 -9.85
CA VAL A 112 6.63 -3.21 -10.64
C VAL A 112 5.80 -2.34 -9.72
N VAL A 113 6.02 -1.03 -9.75
CA VAL A 113 5.19 -0.07 -9.04
C VAL A 113 4.37 0.69 -10.06
N LEU A 114 3.06 0.70 -9.85
CA LEU A 114 2.10 1.47 -10.65
C LEU A 114 1.44 2.49 -9.74
N PHE A 115 1.13 3.65 -10.27
CA PHE A 115 0.44 4.72 -9.53
C PHE A 115 -0.48 5.52 -10.44
N ARG A 116 -1.41 6.27 -9.85
CA ARG A 116 -2.27 7.22 -10.57
C ARG A 116 -2.30 8.57 -9.85
N LYS A 117 -2.60 9.64 -10.60
CA LYS A 117 -2.77 11.02 -10.09
C LYS A 117 -1.53 11.54 -9.34
N GLY A 118 -0.45 11.71 -10.07
CA GLY A 118 0.78 12.24 -9.50
C GLY A 118 1.95 12.18 -10.45
N SER A 119 3.14 12.36 -9.90
CA SER A 119 4.41 12.26 -10.63
C SER A 119 5.49 11.56 -9.81
N VAL A 120 6.51 11.08 -10.50
CA VAL A 120 7.69 10.46 -9.87
C VAL A 120 8.77 11.52 -9.71
N SER A 121 9.20 11.79 -8.46
CA SER A 121 10.30 12.71 -8.18
C SER A 121 11.65 11.99 -8.11
N SER A 122 11.66 10.70 -7.71
CA SER A 122 12.86 9.87 -7.65
C SER A 122 12.48 8.39 -7.76
N ALA A 123 13.31 7.59 -8.43
CA ALA A 123 13.17 6.14 -8.45
C ALA A 123 14.55 5.48 -8.39
N ARG A 124 14.73 4.53 -7.47
CA ARG A 124 15.99 3.80 -7.27
C ARG A 124 15.74 2.30 -7.25
N GLN A 125 16.63 1.56 -7.88
CA GLN A 125 16.63 0.10 -7.93
C GLN A 125 17.66 -0.43 -6.93
N LEU A 126 17.27 -1.43 -6.15
CA LEU A 126 18.13 -2.06 -5.16
C LEU A 126 18.23 -3.56 -5.43
N VAL A 127 19.45 -4.06 -5.56
CA VAL A 127 19.72 -5.49 -5.52
C VAL A 127 19.72 -5.94 -4.06
N LEU A 128 18.93 -6.96 -3.76
CA LEU A 128 18.87 -7.52 -2.41
C LEU A 128 19.80 -8.75 -2.30
N PRO A 129 20.63 -8.83 -1.25
CA PRO A 129 21.55 -9.93 -1.07
C PRO A 129 20.83 -11.24 -0.73
N GLY A 130 21.45 -12.38 -1.01
CA GLY A 130 20.91 -13.68 -0.63
C GLY A 130 21.11 -14.75 -1.70
N ALA A 131 20.55 -15.93 -1.46
CA ALA A 131 20.68 -17.08 -2.36
C ALA A 131 19.85 -16.91 -3.65
N GLU A 132 18.87 -16.04 -3.64
CA GLU A 132 17.95 -15.81 -4.77
C GLU A 132 18.13 -14.40 -5.33
N PRO A 133 18.00 -14.22 -6.65
CA PRO A 133 18.08 -12.89 -7.27
C PRO A 133 16.84 -12.07 -6.95
N ARG A 134 16.85 -11.37 -5.83
CA ARG A 134 15.78 -10.51 -5.34
C ARG A 134 16.14 -9.03 -5.47
N GLY A 135 15.13 -8.18 -5.49
CA GLY A 135 15.31 -6.74 -5.58
C GLY A 135 14.22 -5.99 -4.85
N ALA A 136 14.46 -4.69 -4.71
CA ALA A 136 13.48 -3.72 -4.25
C ALA A 136 13.53 -2.48 -5.15
N VAL A 137 12.42 -1.74 -5.17
CA VAL A 137 12.30 -0.45 -5.83
C VAL A 137 11.91 0.57 -4.77
N ILE A 138 12.66 1.66 -4.69
CA ILE A 138 12.37 2.80 -3.80
C ILE A 138 11.95 3.95 -4.70
N VAL A 139 10.72 4.43 -4.53
CA VAL A 139 10.13 5.47 -5.35
C VAL A 139 9.62 6.60 -4.47
N ASP A 140 9.95 7.83 -4.84
CA ASP A 140 9.34 9.02 -4.27
C ASP A 140 8.28 9.53 -5.23
N LEU A 141 7.02 9.49 -4.79
CA LEU A 141 5.86 9.97 -5.53
C LEU A 141 5.41 11.33 -4.98
N GLU A 142 4.99 12.19 -5.88
CA GLU A 142 4.27 13.42 -5.59
C GLU A 142 2.82 13.22 -6.07
N LEU A 143 1.99 12.67 -5.20
CA LEU A 143 0.58 12.40 -5.48
C LEU A 143 -0.27 13.66 -5.21
N ASP A 144 -1.47 13.73 -5.78
CA ASP A 144 -2.43 14.80 -5.47
C ASP A 144 -2.76 14.84 -3.97
N ALA A 145 -2.77 13.67 -3.32
CA ALA A 145 -2.97 13.52 -1.89
C ALA A 145 -1.79 13.96 -1.02
N GLY A 146 -0.61 14.14 -1.61
CA GLY A 146 0.63 14.51 -0.93
C GLY A 146 1.82 13.63 -1.28
N PRO A 147 3.03 13.96 -0.77
CA PRO A 147 4.23 13.19 -1.03
C PRO A 147 4.18 11.83 -0.35
N LEU A 148 4.66 10.79 -1.04
CA LEU A 148 4.76 9.44 -0.51
C LEU A 148 6.02 8.75 -1.02
N ARG A 149 6.81 8.16 -0.13
CA ARG A 149 7.83 7.19 -0.51
C ARG A 149 7.24 5.78 -0.49
N VAL A 150 7.40 5.06 -1.58
CA VAL A 150 7.01 3.65 -1.70
C VAL A 150 8.26 2.80 -1.81
N ILE A 151 8.38 1.79 -0.97
CA ILE A 151 9.43 0.78 -1.02
C ILE A 151 8.73 -0.53 -1.38
N ALA A 152 8.85 -0.96 -2.63
CA ALA A 152 8.33 -2.21 -3.11
C ALA A 152 9.41 -3.29 -3.08
N ALA A 153 9.18 -4.40 -2.38
CA ALA A 153 10.19 -5.43 -2.20
C ALA A 153 9.61 -6.85 -2.35
N HIS A 154 10.45 -7.75 -2.87
CA HIS A 154 10.19 -9.18 -2.83
C HIS A 154 11.38 -9.88 -2.19
N PHE A 155 11.20 -10.40 -0.97
CA PHE A 155 12.26 -11.03 -0.21
C PHE A 155 12.45 -12.50 -0.58
N GLY A 156 13.58 -13.07 -0.19
CA GLY A 156 13.91 -14.46 -0.43
C GLY A 156 13.22 -15.42 0.54
N LEU A 157 13.20 -16.70 0.16
CA LEU A 157 12.57 -17.77 0.95
C LEU A 157 13.38 -18.13 2.20
N LEU A 158 14.71 -17.92 2.18
CA LEU A 158 15.57 -18.28 3.29
C LEU A 158 15.58 -17.19 4.37
N ARG A 159 15.41 -17.60 5.62
CA ARG A 159 15.39 -16.68 6.78
C ARG A 159 16.66 -15.83 6.89
N HIS A 160 17.83 -16.42 6.60
CA HIS A 160 19.10 -15.67 6.62
C HIS A 160 19.12 -14.59 5.55
N SER A 161 18.72 -14.93 4.31
CA SER A 161 18.60 -13.95 3.22
C SER A 161 17.67 -12.79 3.58
N ARG A 162 16.48 -13.09 4.13
CA ARG A 162 15.54 -12.03 4.55
C ARG A 162 16.09 -11.09 5.60
N LYS A 163 16.90 -11.58 6.56
CA LYS A 163 17.57 -10.70 7.54
C LYS A 163 18.56 -9.75 6.90
N LEU A 164 19.37 -10.24 5.97
CA LEU A 164 20.30 -9.41 5.20
C LEU A 164 19.54 -8.41 4.34
N GLN A 165 18.49 -8.85 3.66
CA GLN A 165 17.65 -8.02 2.79
C GLN A 165 16.96 -6.90 3.56
N ALA A 166 16.41 -7.18 4.75
CA ALA A 166 15.82 -6.16 5.62
C ALA A 166 16.86 -5.11 6.05
N GLY A 167 18.08 -5.53 6.44
CA GLY A 167 19.16 -4.61 6.79
C GLY A 167 19.59 -3.74 5.61
N THR A 168 19.80 -4.35 4.44
CA THR A 168 20.16 -3.63 3.20
C THR A 168 19.09 -2.60 2.82
N LEU A 169 17.82 -2.98 2.92
CA LEU A 169 16.70 -2.10 2.61
C LEU A 169 16.64 -0.90 3.56
N LEU A 170 16.81 -1.10 4.87
CA LEU A 170 16.83 -0.02 5.86
C LEU A 170 17.95 1.00 5.57
N THR A 171 19.15 0.52 5.24
CA THR A 171 20.28 1.38 4.89
C THR A 171 20.00 2.16 3.62
N ALA A 172 19.47 1.50 2.57
CA ALA A 172 19.21 2.13 1.28
C ALA A 172 18.02 3.09 1.30
N ALA A 173 17.04 2.84 2.17
CA ALA A 173 15.83 3.66 2.25
C ALA A 173 16.06 5.05 2.84
N GLU A 174 17.22 5.27 3.50
CA GLU A 174 17.59 6.59 4.08
C GLU A 174 16.43 7.21 4.87
N LEU A 175 15.89 6.45 5.83
CA LEU A 175 14.70 6.83 6.60
C LEU A 175 14.96 7.94 7.63
N HIS A 176 15.85 8.90 7.31
CA HIS A 176 16.15 10.04 8.17
C HIS A 176 15.21 11.23 7.96
N SER A 177 14.45 11.22 6.86
CA SER A 177 13.47 12.26 6.55
C SER A 177 12.10 11.94 7.15
N ASP A 178 11.32 12.99 7.40
CA ASP A 178 9.91 12.87 7.84
C ASP A 178 8.95 12.55 6.67
N LYS A 179 9.49 12.16 5.50
CA LYS A 179 8.66 11.81 4.34
C LYS A 179 7.82 10.59 4.65
N PRO A 180 6.49 10.67 4.48
CA PRO A 180 5.61 9.53 4.58
C PRO A 180 6.14 8.38 3.73
N THR A 181 6.32 7.22 4.33
CA THR A 181 6.95 6.06 3.68
C THR A 181 6.11 4.81 3.91
N VAL A 182 5.87 4.04 2.86
CA VAL A 182 5.27 2.71 2.95
C VAL A 182 6.23 1.67 2.39
N LEU A 183 6.38 0.57 3.12
CA LEU A 183 7.03 -0.65 2.65
C LEU A 183 5.95 -1.65 2.32
N VAL A 184 5.94 -2.11 1.08
CA VAL A 184 4.95 -3.06 0.56
C VAL A 184 5.63 -4.20 -0.19
N GLY A 185 5.05 -5.39 -0.15
CA GLY A 185 5.54 -6.50 -0.94
C GLY A 185 5.38 -7.87 -0.27
N ASP A 186 5.77 -8.88 -1.01
CA ASP A 186 5.93 -10.24 -0.51
C ASP A 186 7.27 -10.35 0.23
N LEU A 187 7.21 -10.28 1.55
CA LEU A 187 8.38 -10.37 2.40
C LEU A 187 8.70 -11.80 2.85
N ASN A 188 7.92 -12.78 2.40
CA ASN A 188 8.13 -14.21 2.61
C ASN A 188 8.35 -14.62 4.09
N GLU A 189 7.80 -13.83 5.04
CA GLU A 189 7.96 -14.08 6.47
C GLU A 189 6.63 -14.19 7.21
N TRP A 190 6.32 -15.39 7.64
CA TRP A 190 5.12 -15.69 8.42
C TRP A 190 5.35 -15.72 9.92
N ARG A 191 6.61 -15.75 10.37
CA ARG A 191 6.95 -15.80 11.79
C ARG A 191 6.79 -14.42 12.42
N LEU A 192 6.45 -14.44 13.70
CA LEU A 192 6.16 -13.24 14.47
C LEU A 192 7.17 -13.02 15.60
N GLY A 193 7.23 -11.79 16.10
CA GLY A 193 8.01 -11.38 17.26
C GLY A 193 9.50 -11.75 17.11
N LYS A 194 10.10 -12.30 18.16
CA LYS A 194 11.55 -12.61 18.19
C LYS A 194 12.02 -13.60 17.10
N ARG A 195 11.10 -14.39 16.54
CA ARG A 195 11.42 -15.37 15.48
C ARG A 195 11.36 -14.76 14.09
N SER A 196 10.74 -13.60 13.91
CA SER A 196 10.62 -12.92 12.62
C SER A 196 11.99 -12.43 12.12
N SER A 197 12.25 -12.62 10.83
CA SER A 197 13.39 -12.02 10.14
C SER A 197 13.17 -10.52 9.87
N LEU A 198 11.93 -10.03 9.99
CA LEU A 198 11.56 -8.63 9.77
C LEU A 198 11.68 -7.75 11.02
N ARG A 199 12.09 -8.33 12.16
CA ARG A 199 12.20 -7.58 13.42
C ARG A 199 13.07 -6.33 13.31
N SER A 200 14.09 -6.35 12.48
CA SER A 200 14.95 -5.17 12.23
C SER A 200 14.21 -3.99 11.61
N LEU A 201 13.04 -4.21 11.00
CA LEU A 201 12.20 -3.17 10.42
C LEU A 201 11.34 -2.44 11.48
N GLU A 202 11.05 -3.08 12.63
CA GLU A 202 10.18 -2.53 13.67
C GLU A 202 10.63 -1.15 14.21
N PRO A 203 11.93 -0.86 14.43
CA PRO A 203 12.34 0.47 14.87
C PRO A 203 12.01 1.59 13.89
N ALA A 204 11.93 1.27 12.60
CA ALA A 204 11.65 2.23 11.54
C ALA A 204 10.15 2.37 11.24
N PHE A 205 9.41 1.25 11.22
CA PHE A 205 8.03 1.20 10.78
C PHE A 205 7.02 0.93 11.92
N GLY A 206 7.52 0.82 13.15
CA GLY A 206 6.69 0.42 14.30
C GLY A 206 6.41 -1.09 14.34
N PRO A 207 5.69 -1.55 15.38
CA PRO A 207 5.27 -2.94 15.46
C PRO A 207 4.39 -3.27 14.26
N MET A 208 4.47 -4.52 13.77
CA MET A 208 3.61 -4.95 12.67
C MET A 208 2.14 -4.75 13.06
N HIS A 209 1.42 -4.03 12.21
CA HIS A 209 -0.03 -3.92 12.29
C HIS A 209 -0.69 -5.28 12.12
N ALA A 210 -1.96 -5.31 11.83
CA ALA A 210 -2.69 -6.54 11.65
C ALA A 210 -1.95 -7.51 10.72
N ILE A 211 -1.94 -8.77 11.13
CA ILE A 211 -1.40 -9.87 10.34
C ILE A 211 -2.53 -10.32 9.44
N VAL A 212 -2.38 -10.03 8.15
CA VAL A 212 -3.38 -10.37 7.14
C VAL A 212 -2.89 -11.58 6.36
N PRO A 213 -3.51 -12.76 6.52
CA PRO A 213 -3.17 -13.92 5.73
C PRO A 213 -3.45 -13.67 4.24
N SER A 214 -2.46 -14.00 3.39
CA SER A 214 -2.54 -13.82 1.94
C SER A 214 -2.21 -15.10 1.16
N PHE A 215 -1.59 -16.08 1.81
CA PHE A 215 -1.11 -17.30 1.18
C PHE A 215 -1.54 -18.57 1.93
N PRO A 216 -1.84 -19.68 1.23
CA PRO A 216 -2.18 -19.71 -0.19
C PRO A 216 -3.55 -19.09 -0.46
N SER A 217 -3.76 -18.47 -1.61
CA SER A 217 -4.95 -17.67 -1.94
C SER A 217 -6.27 -18.39 -1.72
N ARG A 218 -6.32 -19.71 -1.96
CA ARG A 218 -7.52 -20.52 -1.79
C ARG A 218 -7.95 -20.68 -0.32
N PHE A 219 -6.96 -20.80 0.60
CA PHE A 219 -7.16 -20.92 2.05
C PHE A 219 -6.06 -20.13 2.76
N PRO A 220 -6.19 -18.81 2.88
CA PRO A 220 -5.12 -17.96 3.39
C PRO A 220 -4.87 -18.21 4.87
N VAL A 221 -3.69 -18.69 5.20
CA VAL A 221 -3.23 -18.98 6.58
C VAL A 221 -1.89 -18.35 6.90
N LEU A 222 -1.07 -18.06 5.88
CA LEU A 222 0.22 -17.41 6.04
C LEU A 222 0.16 -15.97 5.57
N ALA A 223 0.62 -15.06 6.38
CA ALA A 223 0.76 -13.66 6.02
C ALA A 223 2.17 -13.44 5.48
N LEU A 224 2.39 -13.65 4.18
CA LEU A 224 3.67 -13.44 3.51
C LEU A 224 3.82 -12.01 3.00
N ASP A 225 2.71 -11.43 2.55
CA ASP A 225 2.63 -10.09 2.03
C ASP A 225 2.45 -9.09 3.18
N ARG A 226 3.06 -7.92 3.05
CA ARG A 226 3.04 -6.88 4.09
C ARG A 226 2.82 -5.50 3.51
N VAL A 227 2.15 -4.67 4.31
CA VAL A 227 2.17 -3.21 4.20
C VAL A 227 2.58 -2.66 5.56
N MET A 228 3.65 -1.88 5.59
CA MET A 228 4.16 -1.21 6.78
C MET A 228 4.31 0.27 6.47
N ALA A 229 4.00 1.15 7.41
CA ALA A 229 4.05 2.60 7.19
C ALA A 229 4.93 3.32 8.22
N ARG A 230 5.52 4.43 7.77
CA ARG A 230 6.27 5.37 8.60
C ARG A 230 5.84 6.81 8.25
N PRO A 231 5.41 7.62 9.24
CA PRO A 231 5.10 7.18 10.61
C PRO A 231 4.00 6.11 10.63
N HIS A 232 4.01 5.32 11.70
CA HIS A 232 3.16 4.13 11.84
C HIS A 232 1.65 4.43 11.73
N ASN A 233 1.22 5.58 12.22
CA ASN A 233 -0.19 6.02 12.21
C ASN A 233 -0.71 6.45 10.83
N LEU A 234 0.11 6.43 9.79
CA LEU A 234 -0.38 6.64 8.42
C LEU A 234 -1.28 5.50 7.95
N LEU A 235 -1.00 4.27 8.40
CA LEU A 235 -1.77 3.09 8.04
C LEU A 235 -3.02 3.02 8.91
N THR A 236 -4.19 3.20 8.31
CA THR A 236 -5.49 3.19 9.02
C THR A 236 -6.22 1.88 8.90
N GLU A 237 -6.15 1.25 7.74
CA GLU A 237 -6.82 -0.02 7.45
C GLU A 237 -5.90 -0.93 6.64
N ILE A 238 -6.00 -2.24 6.84
CA ILE A 238 -5.31 -3.23 6.04
C ILE A 238 -6.14 -4.52 5.97
N GLU A 239 -6.33 -5.04 4.77
CA GLU A 239 -7.11 -6.24 4.50
C GLU A 239 -6.57 -7.03 3.32
N ALA A 240 -6.96 -8.29 3.20
CA ALA A 240 -6.79 -9.05 1.98
C ALA A 240 -7.94 -8.73 1.01
N HIS A 241 -7.60 -8.48 -0.25
CA HIS A 241 -8.59 -8.39 -1.31
C HIS A 241 -9.02 -9.82 -1.70
N ASP A 242 -10.02 -10.32 -1.01
CA ASP A 242 -10.48 -11.72 -1.08
C ASP A 242 -11.74 -11.84 -1.92
N THR A 243 -11.57 -11.90 -3.23
CA THR A 243 -12.65 -12.13 -4.21
C THR A 243 -12.53 -13.52 -4.84
N ALA A 244 -13.62 -13.99 -5.44
CA ALA A 244 -13.60 -15.26 -6.17
C ALA A 244 -12.56 -15.26 -7.30
N LEU A 245 -12.35 -14.11 -7.94
CA LEU A 245 -11.35 -13.94 -8.99
C LEU A 245 -9.93 -13.94 -8.41
N ALA A 246 -9.66 -13.18 -7.35
CA ALA A 246 -8.36 -13.10 -6.71
C ALA A 246 -7.89 -14.47 -6.20
N ARG A 247 -8.81 -15.29 -5.65
CA ARG A 247 -8.52 -16.65 -5.16
C ARG A 247 -8.00 -17.62 -6.21
N VAL A 248 -8.26 -17.36 -7.50
CA VAL A 248 -7.83 -18.24 -8.59
C VAL A 248 -6.75 -17.62 -9.48
N ALA A 249 -6.59 -16.31 -9.45
CA ALA A 249 -5.70 -15.58 -10.35
C ALA A 249 -4.21 -15.72 -9.98
N SER A 250 -3.89 -15.92 -8.71
CA SER A 250 -2.55 -16.12 -8.17
C SER A 250 -2.61 -17.09 -7.00
N ASP A 251 -1.47 -17.59 -6.53
CA ASP A 251 -1.34 -18.33 -5.27
C ASP A 251 -1.28 -17.39 -4.03
N HIS A 252 -1.20 -16.06 -4.24
CA HIS A 252 -1.34 -15.04 -3.21
C HIS A 252 -2.63 -14.24 -3.39
N LEU A 253 -3.27 -13.83 -2.29
CA LEU A 253 -4.26 -12.76 -2.31
C LEU A 253 -3.56 -11.40 -2.28
N PRO A 254 -4.07 -10.39 -3.00
CA PRO A 254 -3.59 -9.02 -2.85
C PRO A 254 -3.86 -8.51 -1.43
N ILE A 255 -2.95 -7.69 -0.90
CA ILE A 255 -3.17 -6.91 0.32
C ILE A 255 -3.46 -5.48 -0.06
N ARG A 256 -4.53 -4.93 0.50
CA ARG A 256 -4.99 -3.57 0.32
C ARG A 256 -4.90 -2.81 1.64
N ALA A 257 -4.42 -1.58 1.62
CA ALA A 257 -4.27 -0.75 2.80
C ALA A 257 -4.73 0.69 2.51
N VAL A 258 -5.34 1.34 3.50
CA VAL A 258 -5.67 2.76 3.46
C VAL A 258 -4.59 3.55 4.17
N ILE A 259 -4.00 4.51 3.47
CA ILE A 259 -2.94 5.39 3.95
C ILE A 259 -3.49 6.81 4.03
N ARG A 260 -3.36 7.43 5.21
CA ARG A 260 -3.76 8.81 5.45
C ARG A 260 -2.57 9.74 5.29
N LEU A 261 -2.58 10.56 4.25
CA LEU A 261 -1.56 11.57 3.99
C LEU A 261 -2.05 12.95 4.45
N ASN A 262 -1.10 13.79 4.89
CA ASN A 262 -1.39 15.20 5.13
C ASN A 262 -1.42 15.89 3.77
N ALA A 263 -2.57 16.43 3.37
CA ALA A 263 -2.67 17.23 2.16
C ALA A 263 -1.63 18.37 2.20
N ARG A 264 -0.95 18.62 1.10
CA ARG A 264 -0.09 19.81 0.99
C ARG A 264 -0.93 21.02 1.34
N ARG A 265 -0.53 21.77 2.34
CA ARG A 265 -0.96 23.18 2.41
C ARG A 265 -0.42 23.83 1.14
N ASN A 266 -1.28 24.04 0.15
CA ASN A 266 -0.95 24.93 -0.96
C ASN A 266 -0.59 26.27 -0.33
N GLY A 267 0.71 26.49 -0.17
CA GLY A 267 1.21 27.79 0.26
C GLY A 267 0.84 28.79 -0.80
N LEU A 268 -0.22 29.53 -0.54
CA LEU A 268 -0.27 30.91 -0.92
C LEU A 268 0.86 31.61 -0.16
N ALA A 269 2.09 31.49 -0.69
CA ALA A 269 3.14 32.44 -0.37
C ALA A 269 2.63 33.78 -0.93
N ALA A 270 2.16 34.61 -0.02
CA ALA A 270 1.86 35.98 -0.28
C ALA A 270 3.06 36.63 -0.95
N ALA A 271 2.85 37.11 -2.17
CA ALA A 271 3.65 38.21 -2.69
C ALA A 271 3.35 39.41 -1.80
N ALA A 272 4.34 39.86 -1.08
CA ALA A 272 4.44 41.18 -0.48
C ALA A 272 5.80 41.77 -0.87
#